data_6d4850120b41e8a61be7f2826c800efa
#
_entry.id   6d4850120b41e8a61be7f2826c800efa
#
_cell.length_a   1.000
_cell.length_b   1.000
_cell.length_c   1.000
_cell.angle_alpha   90.00
_cell.angle_beta   90.00
_cell.angle_gamma   90.00
#
_symmetry.space_group_name_H-M   'P 1'
#
loop_
_entity.id
_entity.type
_entity.pdbx_description
1 polymer ?
#
loop_
_entity_poly.entity_id
_entity_poly.type
_entity_poly.pdbx_seq_one_letter_code
_entity_poly.pdbx_strand_id
1 'polypeptide(L)'
;DLVEWVDWNWEVLLSHHLVCTGTTGKMVATTLMERHQQSSESFDITLLKSGPLGGDQQLGSMIAEGKISALIFFWDPMQASCP
;
A
#
# COMPACT_ATOMS: atom_id res chain seq x y z
N ASP A 1 3.91 -12.21 4.37
CA ASP A 1 3.06 -11.65 3.34
C ASP A 1 2.59 -10.24 3.72
N LEU A 2 1.81 -9.63 2.86
CA LEU A 2 1.37 -8.24 3.09
C LEU A 2 0.55 -8.11 4.38
N VAL A 3 -0.37 -9.03 4.61
CA VAL A 3 -1.23 -8.95 5.79
C VAL A 3 -0.41 -9.06 7.07
N GLU A 4 0.52 -9.98 7.12
CA GLU A 4 1.41 -10.11 8.29
C GLU A 4 2.26 -8.87 8.49
N TRP A 5 2.79 -8.32 7.41
CA TRP A 5 3.60 -7.12 7.49
C TRP A 5 2.79 -5.95 8.03
N VAL A 6 1.54 -5.80 7.60
CA VAL A 6 0.67 -4.75 8.10
C VAL A 6 0.36 -4.97 9.58
N ASP A 7 0.11 -6.22 9.98
CA ASP A 7 -0.13 -6.54 11.38
C ASP A 7 1.04 -6.13 12.27
N TRP A 8 2.26 -6.34 11.81
CA TRP A 8 3.46 -5.99 12.57
C TRP A 8 3.72 -4.49 12.63
N ASN A 9 3.26 -3.75 11.65
CA ASN A 9 3.62 -2.36 11.48
C ASN A 9 2.42 -1.39 11.52
N TRP A 10 1.27 -1.86 11.98
CA TRP A 10 0.05 -1.08 11.86
C TRP A 10 0.13 0.28 12.55
N GLU A 11 0.80 0.37 13.70
CA GLU A 11 0.93 1.64 14.42
C GLU A 11 1.76 2.65 13.63
N VAL A 12 2.85 2.16 13.04
CA VAL A 12 3.69 3.02 12.20
C VAL A 12 2.92 3.49 10.98
N LEU A 13 2.13 2.61 10.39
CA LEU A 13 1.35 2.96 9.20
C LEU A 13 0.32 4.05 9.49
N LEU A 14 -0.25 4.05 10.68
CA LEU A 14 -1.21 5.09 11.06
C LEU A 14 -0.59 6.47 11.15
N SER A 15 0.71 6.57 11.36
CA SER A 15 1.40 7.85 11.51
C SER A 15 1.87 8.44 10.19
N HIS A 16 1.65 7.75 9.08
CA HIS A 16 2.11 8.20 7.76
C HIS A 16 0.96 8.28 6.78
N HIS A 17 1.12 9.17 5.80
CA HIS A 17 0.23 9.16 4.64
C HIS A 17 0.69 8.05 3.70
N LEU A 18 -0.21 7.12 3.41
CA LEU A 18 0.10 5.96 2.58
C LEU A 18 -0.38 6.17 1.15
N VAL A 19 0.45 5.80 0.20
CA VAL A 19 0.09 5.80 -1.22
C VAL A 19 0.28 4.38 -1.72
N CYS A 20 -0.79 3.77 -2.18
CA CYS A 20 -0.79 2.36 -2.57
C CYS A 20 -1.48 2.17 -3.90
N THR A 21 -1.07 1.16 -4.66
CA THR A 21 -1.91 0.71 -5.77
C THR A 21 -3.21 0.16 -5.22
N GLY A 22 -4.25 0.14 -6.06
CA GLY A 22 -5.60 -0.17 -5.58
C GLY A 22 -5.70 -1.47 -4.81
N THR A 23 -5.12 -2.54 -5.33
CA THR A 23 -5.20 -3.86 -4.69
C THR A 23 -4.51 -3.85 -3.33
N THR A 24 -3.28 -3.34 -3.29
CA THR A 24 -2.50 -3.27 -2.05
C THR A 24 -3.19 -2.38 -1.02
N GLY A 25 -3.67 -1.22 -1.46
CA GLY A 25 -4.31 -0.29 -0.55
C GLY A 25 -5.58 -0.85 0.07
N LYS A 26 -6.37 -1.60 -0.71
CA LYS A 26 -7.56 -2.24 -0.17
C LYS A 26 -7.22 -3.29 0.88
N MET A 27 -6.18 -4.06 0.65
CA MET A 27 -5.73 -5.06 1.62
C MET A 27 -5.22 -4.40 2.91
N VAL A 28 -4.46 -3.33 2.77
CA VAL A 28 -3.97 -2.59 3.94
C VAL A 28 -5.14 -2.02 4.73
N ALA A 29 -6.07 -1.35 4.06
CA ALA A 29 -7.23 -0.77 4.72
C ALA A 29 -8.07 -1.83 5.43
N THR A 30 -8.35 -2.94 4.76
CA THR A 30 -9.13 -4.02 5.33
C THR A 30 -8.45 -4.59 6.58
N THR A 31 -7.15 -4.80 6.52
CA THR A 31 -6.38 -5.33 7.66
C THR A 31 -6.44 -4.37 8.84
N LEU A 32 -6.24 -3.08 8.61
CA LEU A 32 -6.32 -2.10 9.68
C LEU A 32 -7.71 -2.04 10.30
N MET A 33 -8.74 -2.09 9.49
CA MET A 33 -10.11 -2.00 9.96
C MET A 33 -10.57 -3.25 10.69
N GLU A 34 -10.28 -4.42 10.14
CA GLU A 34 -10.78 -5.68 10.69
C GLU A 34 -9.91 -6.25 11.80
N ARG A 35 -8.60 -6.15 11.69
CA ARG A 35 -7.68 -6.74 12.67
C ARG A 35 -7.29 -5.80 13.79
N HIS A 36 -7.29 -4.50 13.52
CA HIS A 36 -6.84 -3.51 14.50
C HIS A 36 -7.93 -2.50 14.86
N GLN A 37 -9.17 -2.77 14.44
CA GLN A 37 -10.35 -1.97 14.77
C GLN A 37 -10.17 -0.48 14.47
N GLN A 38 -9.43 -0.16 13.41
CA GLN A 38 -9.26 1.22 13.00
C GLN A 38 -10.41 1.65 12.10
N SER A 39 -10.87 2.89 12.25
CA SER A 39 -11.87 3.43 11.33
C SER A 39 -11.18 4.01 10.10
N SER A 40 -11.93 4.18 9.02
CA SER A 40 -11.38 4.76 7.80
C SER A 40 -10.87 6.19 8.01
N GLU A 41 -11.27 6.82 9.10
CA GLU A 41 -10.82 8.18 9.43
C GLU A 41 -9.52 8.21 10.19
N SER A 42 -9.09 7.08 10.75
CA SER A 42 -7.89 7.02 11.58
C SER A 42 -6.61 6.83 10.76
N PHE A 43 -6.73 6.53 9.49
CA PHE A 43 -5.57 6.37 8.63
C PHE A 43 -5.81 7.05 7.29
N ASP A 44 -4.73 7.35 6.57
CA ASP A 44 -4.79 8.13 5.34
C ASP A 44 -4.12 7.34 4.23
N ILE A 45 -4.93 6.81 3.30
CA ILE A 45 -4.44 6.03 2.17
C ILE A 45 -4.97 6.63 0.87
N THR A 46 -4.05 6.94 -0.02
CA THR A 46 -4.38 7.32 -1.39
C THR A 46 -4.23 6.09 -2.27
N LEU A 47 -5.29 5.74 -2.99
CA LEU A 47 -5.28 4.60 -3.89
C LEU A 47 -4.94 5.05 -5.29
N LEU A 48 -3.91 4.46 -5.86
CA LEU A 48 -3.56 4.64 -7.26
C LEU A 48 -4.20 3.53 -8.08
N LYS A 49 -4.17 3.66 -9.40
CA LYS A 49 -4.62 2.60 -10.26
C LYS A 49 -3.76 1.37 -10.07
N SER A 50 -4.29 0.19 -10.35
CA SER A 50 -3.50 -1.03 -10.33
C SER A 50 -2.40 -0.94 -11.40
N GLY A 51 -1.32 -1.75 -11.25
CA GLY A 51 -0.19 -1.73 -12.16
C GLY A 51 -0.58 -1.74 -13.64
N PRO A 52 -1.44 -2.67 -14.08
CA PRO A 52 -1.85 -2.72 -15.49
C PRO A 52 -2.60 -1.48 -15.97
N LEU A 53 -3.16 -0.69 -15.05
CA LEU A 53 -3.91 0.52 -15.37
C LEU A 53 -3.11 1.79 -15.17
N GLY A 54 -1.79 1.67 -15.00
CA GLY A 54 -0.91 2.83 -14.91
C GLY A 54 -0.51 3.25 -13.51
N GLY A 55 -0.83 2.44 -12.49
CA GLY A 55 -0.45 2.77 -11.11
C GLY A 55 1.05 2.87 -10.91
N ASP A 56 1.80 2.00 -11.56
CA ASP A 56 3.26 2.01 -11.45
C ASP A 56 3.85 3.31 -12.02
N GLN A 57 3.27 3.81 -13.10
CA GLN A 57 3.71 5.07 -13.69
C GLN A 57 3.37 6.25 -12.79
N GLN A 58 2.18 6.22 -12.19
CA GLN A 58 1.77 7.26 -11.23
C GLN A 58 2.73 7.29 -10.04
N LEU A 59 3.06 6.13 -9.50
CA LEU A 59 3.97 6.02 -8.37
C LEU A 59 5.37 6.53 -8.75
N GLY A 60 5.88 6.12 -9.90
CA GLY A 60 7.17 6.57 -10.37
C GLY A 60 7.24 8.08 -10.52
N SER A 61 6.17 8.68 -11.03
CA SER A 61 6.09 10.13 -11.16
C SER A 61 6.12 10.83 -9.81
N MET A 62 5.39 10.29 -8.83
CA MET A 62 5.37 10.86 -7.49
C MET A 62 6.74 10.77 -6.81
N ILE A 63 7.45 9.67 -7.03
CA ILE A 63 8.81 9.51 -6.52
C ILE A 63 9.72 10.55 -7.15
N ALA A 64 9.65 10.71 -8.46
CA ALA A 64 10.47 11.67 -9.19
C ALA A 64 10.20 13.11 -8.74
N GLU A 65 8.98 13.41 -8.33
CA GLU A 65 8.60 14.73 -7.85
C GLU A 65 8.92 14.95 -6.37
N GLY A 66 9.48 13.95 -5.70
CA GLY A 66 9.83 14.06 -4.29
C GLY A 66 8.65 13.96 -3.34
N LYS A 67 7.52 13.44 -3.79
CA LYS A 67 6.32 13.31 -2.98
C LYS A 67 6.32 12.05 -2.12
N ILE A 68 7.24 11.13 -2.38
CA ILE A 68 7.32 9.85 -1.68
C ILE A 68 8.65 9.81 -0.93
N SER A 69 8.59 9.53 0.37
CA SER A 69 9.77 9.47 1.22
C SER A 69 10.39 8.08 1.28
N ALA A 70 9.57 7.05 1.11
CA ALA A 70 10.03 5.67 1.18
C ALA A 70 9.12 4.81 0.31
N LEU A 71 9.67 3.75 -0.24
CA LEU A 71 8.94 2.81 -1.06
C LEU A 71 9.11 1.42 -0.48
N ILE A 72 7.98 0.73 -0.29
CA ILE A 72 7.97 -0.66 0.16
C ILE A 72 7.25 -1.47 -0.91
N PHE A 73 7.90 -2.50 -1.39
CA PHE A 73 7.38 -3.31 -2.48
C PHE A 73 7.13 -4.73 -2.01
N PHE A 74 5.94 -5.23 -2.28
CA PHE A 74 5.58 -6.60 -1.99
C PHE A 74 5.46 -7.37 -3.30
N TRP A 75 6.07 -8.52 -3.33
CA TRP A 75 6.15 -9.36 -4.50
C TRP A 75 5.53 -10.71 -4.19
N ASP A 76 4.55 -11.11 -5.01
CA ASP A 76 3.96 -12.44 -4.89
C ASP A 76 4.75 -13.41 -5.76
N PRO A 77 5.48 -14.35 -5.15
CA PRO A 77 6.26 -15.32 -5.93
C PRO A 77 5.42 -16.14 -6.91
N MET A 78 4.17 -16.36 -6.59
CA MET A 78 3.28 -17.14 -7.46
C MET A 78 2.95 -16.39 -8.74
N GLN A 79 2.81 -15.09 -8.67
CA GLN A 79 2.56 -14.26 -9.84
C GLN A 79 3.84 -13.95 -10.60
N ALA A 80 4.96 -13.94 -9.90
CA ALA A 80 6.24 -13.60 -10.48
C ALA A 80 6.87 -14.75 -11.24
N SER A 81 6.27 -15.92 -11.22
CA SER A 81 6.79 -17.08 -11.96
C SER A 81 6.69 -16.88 -13.47
N CYS A 82 5.97 -15.89 -13.89
CA CYS A 82 5.84 -15.58 -15.31
C CYS A 82 7.12 -14.93 -15.79
N PRO A 83 7.84 -15.55 -16.71
CA PRO A 83 9.07 -14.97 -17.22
C PRO A 83 8.81 -13.76 -18.08
#